data_a0e718bdd6081921bb9540b9190d596f
#
_entry.id   a0e718bdd6081921bb9540b9190d596f
#
_cell.length_a   1.000
_cell.length_b   1.000
_cell.length_c   1.000
_cell.angle_alpha   90.00
_cell.angle_beta   90.00
_cell.angle_gamma   90.00
#
_symmetry.space_group_name_H-M   'P 1'
#
loop_
_entity.id
_entity.type
_entity.pdbx_description
1 polymer ?
#
loop_
_entity_poly.entity_id
_entity_poly.type
_entity_poly.pdbx_seq_one_letter_code
_entity_poly.pdbx_strand_id
1 'polypeptide(L)'
;MKKILYIAMLHFSLLSFAQEMTSNDALRYAVENMNGTARFRSMGGAFGAVGGDLSSININPAGSLFFNNNFASASFTSFNTNNKANYFGTRNKESYSTLDLNQIGAVLVFNDNSGSSDWNKVSVALNYENTNNFDNRLFTSGTNPFNSISSYFVDQANFVANTEFNDYQYEMAFETYIINPNPSLPNQYISNVSSEGNYYQDYFATANGYNGKITANVATSYKDKLFLGINLNAHFTDYVLTSSLHENNANPNNPNTQPTVRNIVFDNQISTYGSGFSFNLGAIYKATESLRLGASYESPTWYNLNDELIQDLNTYNNINVPAGDQNRYYGSPIFVFPTYRLRTPSKITGSATYIFNKKGLISIDLTNKNYSNTEYKNTNQNNFRDLNSQMNRELKNAYELRIGGEYKIKQWSIRGGYRFEESPYKIDYAIGDLTGYAAGLGYNFGENRLDVSYSNSHRNYNQSLISSGMNDTARTKNIQNNITVTYSINF
;
A
#
# COMPACT_ATOMS: atom_id res chain seq x y z
N MET A 1 -29.09 61.29 -0.32
CA MET A 1 -29.48 60.05 -0.95
C MET A 1 -28.27 59.15 -1.05
N LYS A 2 -28.10 58.26 -0.09
CA LYS A 2 -26.98 57.34 -0.03
C LYS A 2 -27.38 56.07 -0.77
N LYS A 3 -26.72 55.76 -1.87
CA LYS A 3 -26.86 54.49 -2.57
C LYS A 3 -26.03 53.45 -1.80
N ILE A 4 -26.74 52.53 -1.15
CA ILE A 4 -26.12 51.36 -0.52
C ILE A 4 -25.87 50.36 -1.64
N LEU A 5 -24.59 50.18 -1.94
CA LEU A 5 -24.10 49.16 -2.86
C LEU A 5 -24.07 47.84 -2.08
N TYR A 6 -25.06 46.96 -2.30
CA TYR A 6 -24.98 45.57 -1.82
C TYR A 6 -24.02 44.83 -2.74
N ILE A 7 -22.79 44.67 -2.27
CA ILE A 7 -21.87 43.66 -2.81
C ILE A 7 -22.39 42.32 -2.28
N ALA A 8 -23.12 41.63 -3.15
CA ALA A 8 -23.36 40.20 -2.95
C ALA A 8 -22.01 39.49 -3.03
N MET A 9 -21.39 39.24 -1.87
CA MET A 9 -20.33 38.26 -1.75
C MET A 9 -20.98 36.93 -2.09
N LEU A 10 -20.82 36.48 -3.33
CA LEU A 10 -20.98 35.09 -3.70
C LEU A 10 -19.92 34.34 -2.88
N HIS A 11 -20.32 33.82 -1.75
CA HIS A 11 -19.60 32.72 -1.13
C HIS A 11 -19.76 31.53 -2.08
N PHE A 12 -18.81 31.36 -2.96
CA PHE A 12 -18.53 30.04 -3.52
C PHE A 12 -18.08 29.21 -2.30
N SER A 13 -19.04 28.59 -1.65
CA SER A 13 -18.77 27.45 -0.79
C SER A 13 -18.14 26.40 -1.69
N LEU A 14 -16.83 26.28 -1.64
CA LEU A 14 -16.08 25.19 -2.21
C LEU A 14 -16.69 23.92 -1.63
N LEU A 15 -17.42 23.20 -2.47
CA LEU A 15 -17.94 21.87 -2.20
C LEU A 15 -16.71 20.99 -1.97
N SER A 16 -16.29 20.84 -0.74
CA SER A 16 -15.39 19.79 -0.34
C SER A 16 -16.21 18.51 -0.40
N PHE A 17 -16.25 17.86 -1.57
CA PHE A 17 -16.62 16.45 -1.63
C PHE A 17 -15.63 15.76 -0.69
N ALA A 18 -16.11 15.33 0.45
CA ALA A 18 -15.31 14.58 1.40
C ALA A 18 -15.08 13.19 0.79
N GLN A 19 -14.00 13.07 0.03
CA GLN A 19 -13.44 11.76 -0.27
C GLN A 19 -13.23 11.07 1.08
N GLU A 20 -13.84 9.92 1.31
CA GLU A 20 -13.70 9.14 2.55
C GLU A 20 -12.31 8.51 2.63
N MET A 21 -11.28 9.34 2.66
CA MET A 21 -9.90 8.91 2.81
C MET A 21 -9.65 8.45 4.24
N THR A 22 -8.93 7.37 4.38
CA THR A 22 -8.59 6.77 5.67
C THR A 22 -7.07 6.74 5.88
N SER A 23 -6.64 6.46 7.13
CA SER A 23 -5.24 6.18 7.43
C SER A 23 -4.68 5.01 6.60
N ASN A 24 -5.53 4.01 6.27
CA ASN A 24 -5.13 2.86 5.46
C ASN A 24 -4.79 3.25 4.01
N ASP A 25 -5.49 4.23 3.45
CA ASP A 25 -5.20 4.71 2.09
C ASP A 25 -3.83 5.38 2.01
N ALA A 26 -3.46 6.16 3.02
CA ALA A 26 -2.12 6.72 3.13
C ALA A 26 -1.04 5.65 3.31
N LEU A 27 -1.32 4.61 4.11
CA LEU A 27 -0.39 3.52 4.39
C LEU A 27 -0.17 2.60 3.18
N ARG A 28 -1.09 2.54 2.22
CA ARG A 28 -0.91 1.85 0.93
C ARG A 28 0.36 2.30 0.20
N TYR A 29 0.71 3.58 0.32
CA TYR A 29 1.90 4.19 -0.29
C TYR A 29 3.10 4.28 0.65
N ALA A 30 2.91 4.15 1.95
CA ALA A 30 3.95 4.27 2.97
C ALA A 30 4.54 2.91 3.38
N VAL A 31 3.76 1.82 3.27
CA VAL A 31 4.20 0.45 3.54
C VAL A 31 4.69 -0.18 2.24
N GLU A 32 5.93 -0.66 2.24
CA GLU A 32 6.55 -1.28 1.06
C GLU A 32 6.70 -2.79 1.21
N ASN A 33 6.49 -3.49 0.11
CA ASN A 33 6.83 -4.90 0.02
C ASN A 33 8.32 -5.08 -0.29
N MET A 34 8.87 -6.24 0.05
CA MET A 34 10.24 -6.59 -0.31
C MET A 34 10.27 -7.08 -1.75
N ASN A 35 10.62 -6.19 -2.67
CA ASN A 35 10.75 -6.46 -4.10
C ASN A 35 12.23 -6.38 -4.54
N GLY A 36 12.51 -6.51 -5.83
CA GLY A 36 13.85 -6.43 -6.39
C GLY A 36 14.40 -7.77 -6.87
N THR A 37 15.73 -7.87 -7.01
CA THR A 37 16.41 -9.04 -7.54
C THR A 37 16.21 -10.29 -6.67
N ALA A 38 16.34 -11.48 -7.27
CA ALA A 38 16.26 -12.74 -6.53
C ALA A 38 17.37 -12.84 -5.45
N ARG A 39 18.56 -12.30 -5.73
CA ARG A 39 19.65 -12.25 -4.74
C ARG A 39 19.27 -11.38 -3.55
N PHE A 40 18.74 -10.19 -3.78
CA PHE A 40 18.27 -9.26 -2.75
C PHE A 40 17.16 -9.89 -1.91
N ARG A 41 16.14 -10.43 -2.55
CA ARG A 41 14.99 -11.04 -1.87
C ARG A 41 15.39 -12.25 -1.05
N SER A 42 16.27 -13.12 -1.57
CA SER A 42 16.72 -14.33 -0.88
C SER A 42 17.48 -14.07 0.44
N MET A 43 18.02 -12.86 0.60
CA MET A 43 18.71 -12.42 1.81
C MET A 43 17.84 -11.51 2.69
N GLY A 44 16.51 -11.57 2.54
CA GLY A 44 15.58 -10.74 3.32
C GLY A 44 15.73 -9.23 3.09
N GLY A 45 16.42 -8.82 2.00
CA GLY A 45 16.70 -7.41 1.71
C GLY A 45 17.79 -6.77 2.56
N ALA A 46 18.59 -7.52 3.30
CA ALA A 46 19.67 -7.01 4.17
C ALA A 46 20.92 -6.63 3.37
N PHE A 47 20.87 -5.48 2.67
CA PHE A 47 21.89 -5.05 1.70
C PHE A 47 22.49 -3.66 1.98
N GLY A 48 22.16 -3.03 3.08
CA GLY A 48 22.58 -1.66 3.36
C GLY A 48 24.09 -1.45 3.49
N ALA A 49 24.88 -2.52 3.74
CA ALA A 49 26.36 -2.50 3.72
C ALA A 49 26.98 -3.58 2.82
N VAL A 50 26.16 -4.40 2.10
CA VAL A 50 26.63 -5.45 1.18
C VAL A 50 27.03 -4.87 -0.16
N GLY A 51 26.09 -4.19 -0.83
CA GLY A 51 26.25 -3.67 -2.18
C GLY A 51 26.37 -4.74 -3.27
N GLY A 52 26.68 -4.33 -4.49
CA GLY A 52 26.89 -5.22 -5.64
C GLY A 52 25.64 -5.99 -6.06
N ASP A 53 24.51 -5.32 -5.98
CA ASP A 53 23.18 -5.74 -6.44
C ASP A 53 22.39 -4.50 -6.82
N LEU A 54 21.63 -4.52 -7.94
CA LEU A 54 20.90 -3.32 -8.39
C LEU A 54 19.79 -2.93 -7.40
N SER A 55 19.15 -3.88 -6.72
CA SER A 55 18.16 -3.57 -5.69
C SER A 55 18.78 -3.02 -4.40
N SER A 56 20.08 -3.26 -4.16
CA SER A 56 20.79 -2.72 -2.99
C SER A 56 20.87 -1.20 -2.99
N ILE A 57 20.86 -0.56 -4.16
CA ILE A 57 20.91 0.90 -4.29
C ILE A 57 19.67 1.57 -3.70
N ASN A 58 18.55 0.87 -3.63
CA ASN A 58 17.31 1.36 -3.00
C ASN A 58 17.42 1.43 -1.47
N ILE A 59 18.28 0.60 -0.86
CA ILE A 59 18.55 0.63 0.58
C ILE A 59 19.68 1.62 0.87
N ASN A 60 20.80 1.51 0.12
CA ASN A 60 21.95 2.37 0.28
C ASN A 60 22.56 2.70 -1.08
N PRO A 61 22.45 3.95 -1.55
CA PRO A 61 22.97 4.38 -2.84
C PRO A 61 24.45 4.07 -3.08
N ALA A 62 25.29 4.04 -2.03
CA ALA A 62 26.71 3.71 -2.13
C ALA A 62 26.95 2.25 -2.56
N GLY A 63 25.92 1.40 -2.51
CA GLY A 63 25.97 -0.02 -2.88
C GLY A 63 26.35 -0.26 -4.35
N SER A 64 26.13 0.70 -5.25
CA SER A 64 26.51 0.61 -6.68
C SER A 64 28.02 0.56 -6.91
N LEU A 65 28.84 1.02 -5.98
CA LEU A 65 30.31 0.97 -6.08
C LEU A 65 30.90 -0.43 -5.83
N PHE A 66 30.11 -1.39 -5.38
CA PHE A 66 30.57 -2.76 -5.17
C PHE A 66 30.42 -3.68 -6.38
N PHE A 67 29.98 -3.12 -7.53
CA PHE A 67 30.17 -3.77 -8.81
C PHE A 67 31.62 -3.59 -9.29
N ASN A 68 32.21 -4.66 -9.82
CA ASN A 68 33.58 -4.61 -10.35
C ASN A 68 33.59 -4.20 -11.84
N ASN A 69 32.59 -4.60 -12.57
CA ASN A 69 32.40 -4.37 -14.00
C ASN A 69 31.07 -3.69 -14.24
N ASN A 70 30.84 -3.22 -15.46
CA ASN A 70 29.49 -2.85 -15.89
C ASN A 70 28.57 -4.06 -15.72
N PHE A 71 27.33 -3.81 -15.31
CA PHE A 71 26.42 -4.87 -14.94
C PHE A 71 24.99 -4.49 -15.30
N ALA A 72 24.22 -5.45 -15.76
CA ALA A 72 22.78 -5.30 -15.95
C ALA A 72 22.04 -6.52 -15.42
N SER A 73 20.79 -6.33 -14.98
CA SER A 73 19.90 -7.43 -14.56
C SER A 73 18.45 -7.15 -14.88
N ALA A 74 17.69 -8.24 -15.06
CA ALA A 74 16.24 -8.21 -15.14
C ALA A 74 15.68 -9.33 -14.26
N SER A 75 14.57 -9.03 -13.57
CA SER A 75 13.93 -9.92 -12.59
C SER A 75 12.44 -10.00 -12.83
N PHE A 76 11.91 -11.22 -12.83
CA PHE A 76 10.48 -11.51 -12.85
C PHE A 76 10.08 -12.19 -11.55
N THR A 77 8.91 -11.81 -11.04
CA THR A 77 8.35 -12.39 -9.81
C THR A 77 6.95 -12.92 -10.05
N SER A 78 6.73 -14.17 -9.66
CA SER A 78 5.40 -14.71 -9.45
C SER A 78 4.97 -14.35 -8.03
N PHE A 79 4.00 -13.44 -7.92
CA PHE A 79 3.37 -13.02 -6.69
C PHE A 79 2.19 -13.94 -6.39
N ASN A 80 2.19 -14.58 -5.22
CA ASN A 80 1.12 -15.48 -4.81
C ASN A 80 0.62 -15.05 -3.44
N THR A 81 -0.59 -14.51 -3.40
CA THR A 81 -1.24 -14.04 -2.18
C THR A 81 -2.32 -15.02 -1.74
N ASN A 82 -2.36 -15.33 -0.44
CA ASN A 82 -3.39 -16.13 0.19
C ASN A 82 -3.97 -15.36 1.37
N ASN A 83 -5.24 -15.02 1.28
CA ASN A 83 -5.99 -14.39 2.35
C ASN A 83 -6.84 -15.42 3.08
N LYS A 84 -6.77 -15.42 4.40
CA LYS A 84 -7.63 -16.20 5.29
C LYS A 84 -8.40 -15.24 6.16
N ALA A 85 -9.68 -15.05 5.86
CA ALA A 85 -10.58 -14.15 6.58
C ALA A 85 -11.43 -14.89 7.57
N ASN A 86 -11.77 -14.22 8.68
CA ASN A 86 -12.78 -14.67 9.66
C ASN A 86 -13.71 -13.50 9.96
N TYR A 87 -15.01 -13.70 9.68
CA TYR A 87 -16.04 -12.73 9.93
C TYR A 87 -17.20 -13.42 10.67
N PHE A 88 -17.52 -12.99 11.88
CA PHE A 88 -18.51 -13.61 12.78
C PHE A 88 -18.42 -15.14 12.85
N GLY A 89 -17.19 -15.66 12.95
CA GLY A 89 -16.95 -17.11 13.10
C GLY A 89 -16.85 -17.89 11.79
N THR A 90 -17.32 -17.34 10.67
CA THR A 90 -17.16 -17.95 9.34
C THR A 90 -15.74 -17.72 8.81
N ARG A 91 -15.12 -18.77 8.30
CA ARG A 91 -13.76 -18.74 7.76
C ARG A 91 -13.77 -18.93 6.26
N ASN A 92 -13.18 -17.96 5.56
CA ASN A 92 -13.02 -17.97 4.10
C ASN A 92 -11.55 -17.95 3.74
N LYS A 93 -11.24 -18.46 2.55
CA LYS A 93 -9.90 -18.42 1.97
C LYS A 93 -9.99 -18.00 0.51
N GLU A 94 -9.18 -17.02 0.13
CA GLU A 94 -9.04 -16.58 -1.26
C GLU A 94 -7.56 -16.56 -1.63
N SER A 95 -7.24 -16.94 -2.88
CA SER A 95 -5.88 -17.01 -3.39
C SER A 95 -5.78 -16.33 -4.74
N TYR A 96 -4.73 -15.56 -4.96
CA TYR A 96 -4.50 -14.84 -6.20
C TYR A 96 -3.02 -14.92 -6.60
N SER A 97 -2.75 -15.03 -7.89
CA SER A 97 -1.38 -15.15 -8.42
C SER A 97 -1.22 -14.32 -9.67
N THR A 98 -0.12 -13.54 -9.73
CA THR A 98 0.29 -12.76 -10.91
C THR A 98 1.77 -12.96 -11.20
N LEU A 99 2.19 -12.66 -12.43
CA LEU A 99 3.59 -12.67 -12.85
C LEU A 99 3.93 -11.28 -13.40
N ASP A 100 4.91 -10.60 -12.78
CA ASP A 100 5.29 -9.25 -13.16
C ASP A 100 6.79 -9.08 -13.34
N LEU A 101 7.16 -8.07 -14.15
CA LEU A 101 8.50 -7.50 -14.17
C LEU A 101 8.74 -6.78 -12.85
N ASN A 102 9.62 -7.33 -12.04
CA ASN A 102 9.89 -6.83 -10.70
C ASN A 102 11.03 -5.82 -10.66
N GLN A 103 12.07 -6.02 -11.47
CA GLN A 103 13.24 -5.13 -11.53
C GLN A 103 13.91 -5.25 -12.90
N ILE A 104 14.40 -4.12 -13.42
CA ILE A 104 15.32 -4.07 -14.55
C ILE A 104 16.22 -2.86 -14.41
N GLY A 105 17.52 -3.03 -14.68
CA GLY A 105 18.46 -1.91 -14.58
C GLY A 105 19.86 -2.25 -15.01
N ALA A 106 20.70 -1.21 -15.00
CA ALA A 106 22.11 -1.33 -15.31
C ALA A 106 22.95 -0.37 -14.45
N VAL A 107 24.21 -0.71 -14.27
CA VAL A 107 25.23 0.13 -13.65
C VAL A 107 26.49 0.16 -14.52
N LEU A 108 27.01 1.36 -14.71
CA LEU A 108 28.30 1.62 -15.35
C LEU A 108 29.31 2.00 -14.26
N VAL A 109 30.51 1.42 -14.34
CA VAL A 109 31.56 1.57 -13.35
C VAL A 109 32.79 2.15 -14.02
N PHE A 110 33.30 3.24 -13.46
CA PHE A 110 34.49 3.95 -13.93
C PHE A 110 35.55 3.91 -12.82
N ASN A 111 36.71 3.33 -13.11
CA ASN A 111 37.83 3.24 -12.19
C ASN A 111 38.96 4.20 -12.67
N ASP A 112 39.45 5.02 -11.75
CA ASP A 112 40.69 5.78 -11.96
C ASP A 112 41.88 4.94 -11.51
N ASN A 113 42.57 4.35 -12.46
CA ASN A 113 43.79 3.55 -12.24
C ASN A 113 45.08 4.38 -12.26
N SER A 114 44.97 5.72 -12.45
CA SER A 114 46.16 6.59 -12.55
C SER A 114 46.84 6.81 -11.21
N GLY A 115 46.14 6.60 -10.11
CA GLY A 115 46.64 6.87 -8.76
C GLY A 115 46.78 8.35 -8.43
N SER A 116 46.29 9.24 -9.31
CA SER A 116 46.40 10.68 -9.16
C SER A 116 45.39 11.29 -8.19
N SER A 117 44.32 10.55 -7.85
CA SER A 117 43.24 10.99 -6.98
C SER A 117 42.91 9.96 -5.92
N ASP A 118 42.61 10.44 -4.72
CA ASP A 118 42.03 9.61 -3.65
C ASP A 118 40.58 9.17 -3.97
N TRP A 119 39.90 9.84 -4.90
CA TRP A 119 38.60 9.49 -5.44
C TRP A 119 38.77 8.60 -6.68
N ASN A 120 38.85 7.30 -6.47
CA ASN A 120 39.36 6.35 -7.44
C ASN A 120 38.28 5.55 -8.17
N LYS A 121 37.03 5.70 -7.79
CA LYS A 121 35.92 4.98 -8.43
C LYS A 121 34.65 5.80 -8.46
N VAL A 122 33.95 5.79 -9.59
CA VAL A 122 32.61 6.38 -9.78
C VAL A 122 31.71 5.32 -10.38
N SER A 123 30.46 5.28 -9.96
CA SER A 123 29.41 4.48 -10.61
C SER A 123 28.18 5.32 -10.92
N VAL A 124 27.53 4.98 -12.03
CA VAL A 124 26.25 5.56 -12.44
C VAL A 124 25.31 4.41 -12.74
N ALA A 125 24.12 4.43 -12.16
CA ALA A 125 23.12 3.39 -12.38
C ALA A 125 21.74 3.97 -12.70
N LEU A 126 21.00 3.22 -13.51
CA LEU A 126 19.57 3.43 -13.74
C LEU A 126 18.86 2.11 -13.42
N ASN A 127 17.86 2.16 -12.55
CA ASN A 127 17.14 0.99 -12.11
C ASN A 127 15.64 1.29 -12.04
N TYR A 128 14.83 0.43 -12.64
CA TYR A 128 13.40 0.31 -12.38
C TYR A 128 13.14 -0.79 -11.37
N GLU A 129 12.26 -0.54 -10.43
CA GLU A 129 11.80 -1.55 -9.47
C GLU A 129 10.30 -1.35 -9.15
N ASN A 130 9.55 -2.44 -9.20
CA ASN A 130 8.21 -2.50 -8.63
C ASN A 130 8.35 -2.50 -7.10
N THR A 131 8.00 -1.40 -6.43
CA THR A 131 8.13 -1.28 -4.96
C THR A 131 6.95 -1.88 -4.23
N ASN A 132 5.78 -1.98 -4.86
CA ASN A 132 4.60 -2.61 -4.30
C ASN A 132 3.70 -3.16 -5.41
N ASN A 133 3.42 -4.46 -5.39
CA ASN A 133 2.39 -5.07 -6.19
C ASN A 133 1.11 -5.07 -5.36
N PHE A 134 0.03 -4.46 -5.87
CA PHE A 134 -1.26 -4.33 -5.19
C PHE A 134 -2.20 -5.49 -5.47
N ASP A 135 -1.85 -6.40 -6.38
CA ASP A 135 -2.70 -7.50 -6.79
C ASP A 135 -3.09 -8.38 -5.62
N ASN A 136 -4.37 -8.35 -5.30
CA ASN A 136 -4.92 -9.03 -4.14
C ASN A 136 -6.40 -9.34 -4.34
N ARG A 137 -6.86 -10.45 -3.76
CA ARG A 137 -8.28 -10.79 -3.67
C ARG A 137 -8.64 -11.14 -2.25
N LEU A 138 -9.79 -10.68 -1.83
CA LEU A 138 -10.36 -10.99 -0.53
C LEU A 138 -11.81 -11.42 -0.71
N PHE A 139 -12.18 -12.52 -0.09
CA PHE A 139 -13.56 -12.92 0.11
C PHE A 139 -13.79 -13.17 1.61
N THR A 140 -14.88 -12.63 2.13
CA THR A 140 -15.33 -12.92 3.49
C THR A 140 -16.84 -12.96 3.55
N SER A 141 -17.40 -13.84 4.39
CA SER A 141 -18.84 -13.93 4.60
C SER A 141 -19.15 -14.29 6.05
N GLY A 142 -20.34 -13.91 6.51
CA GLY A 142 -20.80 -14.23 7.84
C GLY A 142 -22.16 -13.60 8.14
N THR A 143 -22.78 -14.02 9.24
CA THR A 143 -24.02 -13.41 9.73
C THR A 143 -23.69 -12.39 10.81
N ASN A 144 -23.91 -11.12 10.49
CA ASN A 144 -23.75 -10.03 11.43
C ASN A 144 -25.01 -9.92 12.31
N PRO A 145 -24.89 -10.07 13.63
CA PRO A 145 -26.05 -9.99 14.52
C PRO A 145 -26.40 -8.55 14.91
N PHE A 146 -25.59 -7.53 14.52
CA PHE A 146 -25.72 -6.18 15.06
C PHE A 146 -26.02 -5.14 13.98
N ASN A 147 -25.25 -5.11 12.90
CA ASN A 147 -25.21 -3.99 11.98
C ASN A 147 -25.49 -4.40 10.52
N SER A 148 -26.45 -3.71 9.91
CA SER A 148 -26.73 -3.76 8.49
C SER A 148 -25.92 -2.71 7.74
N ILE A 149 -25.66 -2.94 6.45
CA ILE A 149 -25.10 -1.92 5.54
C ILE A 149 -25.95 -0.64 5.50
N SER A 150 -27.24 -0.74 5.80
CA SER A 150 -28.13 0.44 5.86
C SER A 150 -27.66 1.48 6.87
N SER A 151 -26.91 1.09 7.91
CA SER A 151 -26.34 2.03 8.89
C SER A 151 -25.38 3.02 8.23
N TYR A 152 -24.60 2.59 7.26
CA TYR A 152 -23.75 3.48 6.46
C TYR A 152 -24.56 4.57 5.77
N PHE A 153 -25.62 4.18 5.07
CA PHE A 153 -26.48 5.11 4.34
C PHE A 153 -27.27 6.06 5.25
N VAL A 154 -27.69 5.58 6.42
CA VAL A 154 -28.34 6.42 7.43
C VAL A 154 -27.36 7.47 7.98
N ASP A 155 -26.12 7.08 8.27
CA ASP A 155 -25.08 8.00 8.75
C ASP A 155 -24.77 9.08 7.70
N GLN A 156 -24.60 8.69 6.43
CA GLN A 156 -24.36 9.62 5.33
C GLN A 156 -25.55 10.59 5.13
N ALA A 157 -26.77 10.07 5.07
CA ALA A 157 -27.97 10.89 4.91
C ALA A 157 -28.15 11.88 6.04
N ASN A 158 -27.93 11.48 7.30
CA ASN A 158 -28.04 12.35 8.45
C ASN A 158 -26.91 13.39 8.54
N PHE A 159 -25.73 13.07 8.03
CA PHE A 159 -24.64 14.04 7.90
C PHE A 159 -25.01 15.11 6.86
N VAL A 160 -25.48 14.72 5.67
CA VAL A 160 -25.87 15.61 4.58
C VAL A 160 -27.03 16.51 4.97
N ALA A 161 -28.08 15.95 5.60
CA ALA A 161 -29.24 16.71 6.05
C ALA A 161 -28.90 17.88 6.97
N ASN A 162 -27.77 17.80 7.69
CA ASN A 162 -27.29 18.83 8.61
C ASN A 162 -26.28 19.78 7.98
N THR A 163 -25.80 19.54 6.75
CA THR A 163 -24.69 20.30 6.11
C THR A 163 -25.04 20.99 4.82
N GLU A 164 -26.25 20.82 4.28
CA GLU A 164 -26.71 21.31 2.94
C GLU A 164 -25.85 20.80 1.77
N PHE A 165 -25.16 19.68 1.93
CA PHE A 165 -24.41 19.02 0.85
C PHE A 165 -25.37 18.14 0.03
N ASN A 166 -25.15 18.10 -1.28
CA ASN A 166 -25.78 17.17 -2.19
C ASN A 166 -24.89 15.91 -2.25
N ASP A 167 -25.33 14.80 -1.66
CA ASP A 167 -24.57 13.57 -1.59
C ASP A 167 -25.27 12.45 -2.36
N TYR A 168 -24.54 11.84 -3.29
CA TYR A 168 -25.05 10.73 -4.08
C TYR A 168 -25.34 9.47 -3.25
N GLN A 169 -24.62 9.24 -2.18
CA GLN A 169 -24.92 8.11 -1.28
C GLN A 169 -26.32 8.28 -0.65
N TYR A 170 -26.68 9.52 -0.33
CA TYR A 170 -28.04 9.81 0.10
C TYR A 170 -29.08 9.52 -1.00
N GLU A 171 -28.86 10.02 -2.22
CA GLU A 171 -29.78 9.80 -3.35
C GLU A 171 -29.90 8.31 -3.68
N MET A 172 -28.77 7.58 -3.75
CA MET A 172 -28.76 6.14 -3.99
C MET A 172 -29.61 5.40 -2.97
N ALA A 173 -29.43 5.70 -1.68
CA ALA A 173 -30.14 5.05 -0.60
C ALA A 173 -31.64 5.39 -0.57
N PHE A 174 -31.99 6.62 -0.91
CA PHE A 174 -33.38 7.07 -0.97
C PHE A 174 -34.12 6.44 -2.15
N GLU A 175 -33.54 6.50 -3.35
CA GLU A 175 -34.13 5.94 -4.56
C GLU A 175 -34.24 4.41 -4.55
N THR A 176 -33.42 3.74 -3.76
CA THR A 176 -33.45 2.28 -3.59
C THR A 176 -34.22 1.82 -2.34
N TYR A 177 -34.90 2.75 -1.67
CA TYR A 177 -35.70 2.51 -0.46
C TYR A 177 -34.91 2.03 0.77
N ILE A 178 -33.58 2.10 0.80
CA ILE A 178 -32.80 1.72 1.99
C ILE A 178 -33.09 2.65 3.15
N ILE A 179 -33.32 3.95 2.87
CA ILE A 179 -33.64 4.96 3.88
C ILE A 179 -34.95 5.68 3.54
N ASN A 180 -35.61 6.18 4.57
CA ASN A 180 -36.75 7.09 4.46
C ASN A 180 -36.63 8.25 5.46
N PRO A 181 -37.30 9.40 5.18
CA PRO A 181 -37.40 10.47 6.16
C PRO A 181 -38.00 9.96 7.47
N ASN A 182 -37.41 10.41 8.59
CA ASN A 182 -37.94 10.08 9.90
C ASN A 182 -39.29 10.81 10.16
N PRO A 183 -40.41 10.11 10.34
CA PRO A 183 -41.70 10.75 10.55
C PRO A 183 -41.80 11.56 11.84
N SER A 184 -40.92 11.29 12.81
CA SER A 184 -40.93 11.94 14.13
C SER A 184 -39.92 13.07 14.29
N LEU A 185 -38.86 13.10 13.44
CA LEU A 185 -37.76 14.04 13.55
C LEU A 185 -37.45 14.66 12.18
N PRO A 186 -37.79 15.95 11.97
CA PRO A 186 -37.44 16.65 10.73
C PRO A 186 -35.94 16.59 10.42
N ASN A 187 -35.59 16.50 9.14
CA ASN A 187 -34.22 16.45 8.63
C ASN A 187 -33.40 15.25 9.18
N GLN A 188 -34.06 14.16 9.50
CA GLN A 188 -33.41 12.89 9.81
C GLN A 188 -33.95 11.77 8.96
N TYR A 189 -33.13 10.75 8.76
CA TYR A 189 -33.46 9.55 8.00
C TYR A 189 -33.32 8.33 8.86
N ILE A 190 -34.15 7.33 8.56
CA ILE A 190 -34.19 6.03 9.23
C ILE A 190 -34.03 4.91 8.20
N SER A 191 -33.49 3.78 8.66
CA SER A 191 -33.37 2.59 7.82
C SER A 191 -34.70 1.91 7.57
N ASN A 192 -34.89 1.41 6.36
CA ASN A 192 -35.98 0.49 6.00
C ASN A 192 -35.57 -0.98 6.08
N VAL A 193 -34.37 -1.29 6.53
CA VAL A 193 -33.93 -2.63 6.87
C VAL A 193 -34.38 -2.94 8.30
N SER A 194 -34.92 -4.15 8.55
CA SER A 194 -35.32 -4.56 9.88
C SER A 194 -34.14 -4.52 10.87
N SER A 195 -34.33 -3.98 12.06
CA SER A 195 -33.29 -3.82 13.10
C SER A 195 -33.09 -5.06 13.97
N GLU A 196 -33.63 -6.22 13.60
CA GLU A 196 -33.61 -7.42 14.43
C GLU A 196 -32.32 -8.24 14.35
N GLY A 197 -31.31 -7.78 13.62
CA GLY A 197 -30.05 -8.50 13.41
C GLY A 197 -30.16 -9.57 12.31
N ASN A 198 -29.27 -10.58 12.36
CA ASN A 198 -29.23 -11.70 11.41
C ASN A 198 -29.00 -11.27 9.96
N TYR A 199 -28.15 -10.30 9.74
CA TYR A 199 -27.78 -9.85 8.41
C TYR A 199 -26.68 -10.78 7.85
N TYR A 200 -27.03 -11.68 6.92
CA TYR A 200 -26.00 -12.41 6.19
C TYR A 200 -25.31 -11.45 5.25
N GLN A 201 -24.02 -11.31 5.41
CA GLN A 201 -23.18 -10.41 4.63
C GLN A 201 -22.06 -11.21 3.95
N ASP A 202 -21.83 -10.97 2.68
CA ASP A 202 -20.62 -11.38 1.99
C ASP A 202 -19.97 -10.20 1.29
N TYR A 203 -18.65 -10.19 1.33
CA TYR A 203 -17.84 -9.12 0.78
C TYR A 203 -16.73 -9.72 -0.09
N PHE A 204 -16.70 -9.29 -1.33
CA PHE A 204 -15.66 -9.61 -2.29
C PHE A 204 -14.92 -8.35 -2.69
N ALA A 205 -13.58 -8.39 -2.67
CA ALA A 205 -12.74 -7.29 -3.10
C ALA A 205 -11.58 -7.79 -3.96
N THR A 206 -11.33 -7.10 -5.06
CA THR A 206 -10.18 -7.31 -5.93
C THR A 206 -9.42 -5.99 -6.07
N ALA A 207 -8.17 -6.00 -5.63
CA ALA A 207 -7.23 -4.91 -5.87
C ALA A 207 -6.27 -5.32 -7.00
N ASN A 208 -5.96 -4.38 -7.89
CA ASN A 208 -4.98 -4.55 -8.95
C ASN A 208 -4.11 -3.30 -9.03
N GLY A 209 -2.89 -3.47 -9.57
CA GLY A 209 -2.00 -2.37 -9.85
C GLY A 209 -0.67 -2.43 -9.12
N TYR A 210 0.08 -1.35 -9.16
CA TYR A 210 1.46 -1.34 -8.67
C TYR A 210 1.95 0.06 -8.29
N ASN A 211 3.01 0.09 -7.46
CA ASN A 211 3.90 1.23 -7.32
C ASN A 211 5.21 0.93 -8.04
N GLY A 212 5.54 1.72 -9.05
CA GLY A 212 6.82 1.66 -9.74
C GLY A 212 7.75 2.78 -9.30
N LYS A 213 9.06 2.51 -9.33
CA LYS A 213 10.10 3.48 -9.03
C LYS A 213 11.23 3.39 -10.06
N ILE A 214 11.57 4.52 -10.69
CA ILE A 214 12.78 4.67 -11.49
C ILE A 214 13.79 5.42 -10.64
N THR A 215 14.97 4.83 -10.45
CA THR A 215 16.07 5.37 -9.65
C THR A 215 17.24 5.70 -10.55
N ALA A 216 17.67 6.97 -10.55
CA ALA A 216 18.96 7.39 -11.06
C ALA A 216 19.95 7.49 -9.89
N ASN A 217 21.06 6.77 -9.99
CA ASN A 217 22.06 6.68 -8.92
C ASN A 217 23.40 7.18 -9.40
N VAL A 218 24.11 7.92 -8.54
CA VAL A 218 25.52 8.25 -8.69
C VAL A 218 26.22 7.97 -7.37
N ALA A 219 27.37 7.32 -7.43
CA ALA A 219 28.18 7.07 -6.26
C ALA A 219 29.67 7.19 -6.54
N THR A 220 30.45 7.47 -5.49
CA THR A 220 31.91 7.62 -5.56
C THR A 220 32.61 7.04 -4.34
N SER A 221 33.86 6.56 -4.50
CA SER A 221 34.65 6.02 -3.41
C SER A 221 35.87 6.88 -3.10
N TYR A 222 36.15 7.03 -1.82
CA TYR A 222 37.35 7.69 -1.31
C TYR A 222 38.28 6.66 -0.65
N LYS A 223 39.49 6.53 -1.21
CA LYS A 223 40.56 5.61 -0.75
C LYS A 223 40.13 4.15 -0.62
N ASP A 224 39.15 3.69 -1.40
CA ASP A 224 38.53 2.36 -1.29
C ASP A 224 38.02 1.99 0.11
N LYS A 225 37.84 2.98 0.98
CA LYS A 225 37.36 2.80 2.37
C LYS A 225 35.98 3.43 2.61
N LEU A 226 35.76 4.64 2.09
CA LEU A 226 34.49 5.34 2.22
C LEU A 226 33.80 5.42 0.87
N PHE A 227 32.57 4.96 0.83
CA PHE A 227 31.72 4.94 -0.36
C PHE A 227 30.52 5.82 -0.08
N LEU A 228 30.25 6.79 -0.95
CA LEU A 228 29.15 7.74 -0.84
C LEU A 228 28.27 7.64 -2.07
N GLY A 229 26.97 7.77 -1.90
CA GLY A 229 26.03 7.71 -3.03
C GLY A 229 24.78 8.53 -2.82
N ILE A 230 24.14 8.88 -3.92
CA ILE A 230 22.88 9.59 -4.00
C ILE A 230 21.97 8.93 -5.02
N ASN A 231 20.68 8.85 -4.71
CA ASN A 231 19.62 8.51 -5.65
C ASN A 231 18.66 9.68 -5.82
N LEU A 232 18.17 9.81 -7.04
CA LEU A 232 16.96 10.57 -7.37
C LEU A 232 15.92 9.59 -7.87
N ASN A 233 14.73 9.60 -7.28
CA ASN A 233 13.69 8.62 -7.55
C ASN A 233 12.45 9.30 -8.12
N ALA A 234 11.98 8.82 -9.25
CA ALA A 234 10.66 9.11 -9.79
C ALA A 234 9.73 7.92 -9.47
N HIS A 235 8.64 8.19 -8.77
CA HIS A 235 7.62 7.22 -8.42
C HIS A 235 6.39 7.40 -9.31
N PHE A 236 5.71 6.30 -9.60
CA PHE A 236 4.42 6.30 -10.28
C PHE A 236 3.57 5.16 -9.73
N THR A 237 2.28 5.41 -9.64
CA THR A 237 1.32 4.48 -9.08
C THR A 237 0.08 4.40 -9.93
N ASP A 238 -0.46 3.19 -10.00
CA ASP A 238 -1.76 2.87 -10.55
C ASP A 238 -2.39 1.82 -9.63
N TYR A 239 -3.59 2.09 -9.15
CA TYR A 239 -4.31 1.24 -8.21
C TYR A 239 -5.79 1.26 -8.51
N VAL A 240 -6.39 0.09 -8.66
CA VAL A 240 -7.82 -0.09 -8.79
C VAL A 240 -8.30 -1.08 -7.74
N LEU A 241 -9.27 -0.67 -6.94
CA LEU A 241 -10.00 -1.55 -6.01
C LEU A 241 -11.45 -1.63 -6.45
N THR A 242 -11.89 -2.83 -6.79
CA THR A 242 -13.31 -3.14 -7.00
C THR A 242 -13.80 -3.98 -5.83
N SER A 243 -14.91 -3.60 -5.22
CA SER A 243 -15.52 -4.34 -4.12
C SER A 243 -17.01 -4.43 -4.26
N SER A 244 -17.58 -5.54 -3.81
CA SER A 244 -19.02 -5.81 -3.74
C SER A 244 -19.36 -6.27 -2.33
N LEU A 245 -20.27 -5.57 -1.68
CA LEU A 245 -20.84 -5.96 -0.40
C LEU A 245 -22.30 -6.33 -0.61
N HIS A 246 -22.60 -7.58 -0.36
CA HIS A 246 -23.94 -8.15 -0.47
C HIS A 246 -24.50 -8.44 0.92
N GLU A 247 -25.73 -8.03 1.16
CA GLU A 247 -26.45 -8.30 2.40
C GLU A 247 -27.82 -8.93 2.12
N ASN A 248 -28.13 -9.96 2.87
CA ASN A 248 -29.44 -10.61 2.89
C ASN A 248 -30.01 -10.59 4.30
N ASN A 249 -31.21 -10.05 4.41
CA ASN A 249 -31.96 -9.96 5.67
C ASN A 249 -33.20 -10.87 5.62
N ALA A 250 -33.16 -11.97 6.37
CA ALA A 250 -34.26 -12.93 6.50
C ALA A 250 -35.22 -12.61 7.66
N ASN A 251 -35.11 -11.45 8.30
CA ASN A 251 -35.93 -11.07 9.44
C ASN A 251 -37.43 -10.94 9.06
N PRO A 252 -38.33 -11.11 10.02
CA PRO A 252 -39.75 -10.98 9.76
C PRO A 252 -40.12 -9.60 9.23
N ASN A 253 -41.09 -9.58 8.34
CA ASN A 253 -41.65 -8.33 7.84
C ASN A 253 -42.57 -7.71 8.90
N ASN A 254 -42.48 -6.40 9.05
CA ASN A 254 -43.53 -5.66 9.74
C ASN A 254 -44.55 -5.21 8.69
N PRO A 255 -45.75 -5.85 8.64
CA PRO A 255 -46.71 -5.57 7.57
C PRO A 255 -47.39 -4.19 7.69
N ASN A 256 -47.16 -3.46 8.77
CA ASN A 256 -47.89 -2.23 9.11
C ASN A 256 -47.07 -0.95 8.85
N THR A 257 -45.86 -1.06 8.31
CA THR A 257 -44.97 0.09 8.20
C THR A 257 -44.20 0.09 6.87
N GLN A 258 -43.76 1.21 6.46
CA GLN A 258 -42.70 1.61 5.52
C GLN A 258 -42.20 0.50 4.56
N PRO A 259 -41.65 0.87 3.42
CA PRO A 259 -40.90 -0.05 2.57
C PRO A 259 -39.89 -0.86 3.42
N THR A 260 -39.80 -2.17 3.18
CA THR A 260 -38.84 -3.05 3.86
C THR A 260 -37.89 -3.63 2.82
N VAL A 261 -36.61 -3.36 3.00
CA VAL A 261 -35.53 -3.85 2.12
C VAL A 261 -34.95 -5.13 2.72
N ARG A 262 -34.77 -6.16 1.87
CA ARG A 262 -34.24 -7.47 2.28
C ARG A 262 -32.89 -7.82 1.73
N ASN A 263 -32.64 -7.46 0.49
CA ASN A 263 -31.40 -7.75 -0.19
C ASN A 263 -30.79 -6.47 -0.70
N ILE A 264 -29.53 -6.25 -0.39
CA ILE A 264 -28.75 -5.08 -0.80
C ILE A 264 -27.47 -5.59 -1.45
N VAL A 265 -27.12 -5.00 -2.59
CA VAL A 265 -25.80 -5.18 -3.22
C VAL A 265 -25.21 -3.79 -3.45
N PHE A 266 -24.07 -3.53 -2.82
CA PHE A 266 -23.36 -2.26 -2.96
C PHE A 266 -22.00 -2.50 -3.58
N ASP A 267 -21.86 -2.07 -4.82
CA ASP A 267 -20.64 -2.20 -5.62
C ASP A 267 -19.88 -0.89 -5.64
N ASN A 268 -18.56 -0.98 -5.44
CA ASN A 268 -17.68 0.18 -5.45
C ASN A 268 -16.45 -0.10 -6.30
N GLN A 269 -16.03 0.89 -7.08
CA GLN A 269 -14.72 0.90 -7.73
C GLN A 269 -14.04 2.22 -7.46
N ILE A 270 -12.87 2.17 -6.83
CA ILE A 270 -11.97 3.30 -6.67
C ILE A 270 -10.72 3.08 -7.52
N SER A 271 -10.37 4.07 -8.32
CA SER A 271 -9.14 4.10 -9.12
C SER A 271 -8.27 5.24 -8.65
N THR A 272 -7.02 4.95 -8.27
CA THR A 272 -6.04 5.96 -7.86
C THR A 272 -4.82 5.89 -8.75
N TYR A 273 -4.43 7.01 -9.34
CA TYR A 273 -3.22 7.12 -10.14
C TYR A 273 -2.44 8.38 -9.81
N GLY A 274 -1.13 8.33 -10.02
CA GLY A 274 -0.31 9.49 -9.74
C GLY A 274 1.17 9.27 -9.85
N SER A 275 1.92 10.30 -9.45
CA SER A 275 3.37 10.30 -9.48
C SER A 275 3.95 10.93 -8.22
N GLY A 276 5.22 10.63 -7.94
CA GLY A 276 5.91 11.14 -6.77
C GLY A 276 7.42 11.27 -7.00
N PHE A 277 8.06 11.94 -6.07
CA PHE A 277 9.50 12.13 -6.04
C PHE A 277 10.06 11.82 -4.65
N SER A 278 11.24 11.22 -4.60
CA SER A 278 12.06 11.10 -3.39
C SER A 278 13.55 11.10 -3.74
N PHE A 279 14.39 11.19 -2.72
CA PHE A 279 15.84 11.00 -2.88
C PHE A 279 16.40 10.16 -1.74
N ASN A 280 17.54 9.49 -1.99
CA ASN A 280 18.27 8.77 -0.95
C ASN A 280 19.72 9.29 -0.88
N LEU A 281 20.25 9.33 0.34
CA LEU A 281 21.67 9.53 0.61
C LEU A 281 22.20 8.29 1.29
N GLY A 282 23.43 7.87 0.96
CA GLY A 282 24.01 6.68 1.54
C GLY A 282 25.51 6.73 1.67
N ALA A 283 25.99 6.07 2.69
CA ALA A 283 27.41 5.87 2.96
C ALA A 283 27.67 4.42 3.36
N ILE A 284 28.79 3.84 2.89
CA ILE A 284 29.34 2.57 3.35
C ILE A 284 30.80 2.79 3.72
N TYR A 285 31.20 2.31 4.88
CA TYR A 285 32.58 2.37 5.35
C TYR A 285 33.14 0.97 5.56
N LYS A 286 34.27 0.66 4.90
CA LYS A 286 35.05 -0.55 5.16
C LYS A 286 35.87 -0.34 6.42
N ALA A 287 35.34 -0.74 7.56
CA ALA A 287 36.05 -0.65 8.86
C ALA A 287 37.26 -1.56 8.90
N THR A 288 37.13 -2.77 8.32
CA THR A 288 38.24 -3.72 8.08
C THR A 288 38.01 -4.40 6.73
N GLU A 289 38.91 -5.29 6.31
CA GLU A 289 38.70 -6.11 5.08
C GLU A 289 37.46 -7.02 5.18
N SER A 290 37.04 -7.37 6.39
CA SER A 290 35.88 -8.25 6.63
C SER A 290 34.66 -7.51 7.13
N LEU A 291 34.77 -6.33 7.72
CA LEU A 291 33.65 -5.60 8.33
C LEU A 291 33.33 -4.33 7.55
N ARG A 292 32.07 -4.22 7.13
CA ARG A 292 31.51 -3.02 6.52
C ARG A 292 30.37 -2.48 7.37
N LEU A 293 30.31 -1.17 7.52
CA LEU A 293 29.24 -0.45 8.19
C LEU A 293 28.54 0.45 7.15
N GLY A 294 27.22 0.50 7.18
CA GLY A 294 26.41 1.29 6.28
C GLY A 294 25.47 2.22 7.04
N ALA A 295 25.22 3.39 6.47
CA ALA A 295 24.18 4.30 6.91
C ALA A 295 23.49 4.89 5.68
N SER A 296 22.17 4.99 5.71
CA SER A 296 21.42 5.62 4.65
C SER A 296 20.21 6.38 5.19
N TYR A 297 19.82 7.40 4.42
CA TYR A 297 18.64 8.20 4.63
C TYR A 297 17.83 8.23 3.34
N GLU A 298 16.53 7.92 3.44
CA GLU A 298 15.55 8.10 2.38
C GLU A 298 14.60 9.22 2.79
N SER A 299 14.45 10.22 1.92
CA SER A 299 13.49 11.31 2.14
C SER A 299 12.06 10.78 2.15
N PRO A 300 11.09 11.55 2.65
CA PRO A 300 9.70 11.31 2.30
C PRO A 300 9.53 11.18 0.79
N THR A 301 8.56 10.40 0.36
CA THR A 301 8.05 10.49 -1.02
C THR A 301 6.91 11.50 -1.02
N TRP A 302 7.01 12.48 -1.92
CA TRP A 302 5.97 13.48 -2.15
C TRP A 302 5.17 13.05 -3.37
N TYR A 303 3.97 12.53 -3.15
CA TYR A 303 3.04 12.12 -4.19
C TYR A 303 2.05 13.23 -4.55
N ASN A 304 1.69 13.30 -5.84
CA ASN A 304 0.46 13.92 -6.32
C ASN A 304 -0.43 12.80 -6.83
N LEU A 305 -1.64 12.67 -6.28
CA LEU A 305 -2.57 11.58 -6.51
C LEU A 305 -3.92 12.10 -6.97
N ASN A 306 -4.58 11.31 -7.82
CA ASN A 306 -5.92 11.56 -8.31
C ASN A 306 -6.75 10.31 -8.07
N ASP A 307 -7.99 10.50 -7.62
CA ASP A 307 -8.93 9.40 -7.40
C ASP A 307 -10.17 9.58 -8.26
N GLU A 308 -10.69 8.45 -8.71
CA GLU A 308 -11.98 8.31 -9.37
C GLU A 308 -12.80 7.25 -8.64
N LEU A 309 -14.09 7.52 -8.41
CA LEU A 309 -15.01 6.63 -7.70
C LEU A 309 -16.26 6.38 -8.55
N ILE A 310 -16.66 5.11 -8.62
CA ILE A 310 -17.94 4.68 -9.18
C ILE A 310 -18.62 3.81 -8.11
N GLN A 311 -19.92 4.02 -7.91
CA GLN A 311 -20.73 3.27 -6.96
C GLN A 311 -22.05 2.87 -7.58
N ASP A 312 -22.45 1.62 -7.35
CA ASP A 312 -23.74 1.08 -7.77
C ASP A 312 -24.45 0.45 -6.58
N LEU A 313 -25.74 0.73 -6.45
CA LEU A 313 -26.57 0.21 -5.38
C LEU A 313 -27.80 -0.49 -5.93
N ASN A 314 -27.97 -1.75 -5.55
CA ASN A 314 -29.11 -2.55 -5.93
C ASN A 314 -29.85 -3.03 -4.69
N THR A 315 -31.18 -2.98 -4.70
CA THR A 315 -32.03 -3.62 -3.71
C THR A 315 -33.02 -4.56 -4.38
N TYR A 316 -33.28 -5.70 -3.74
CA TYR A 316 -34.13 -6.75 -4.27
C TYR A 316 -35.12 -7.25 -3.23
N ASN A 317 -36.25 -7.77 -3.72
CA ASN A 317 -37.31 -8.31 -2.87
C ASN A 317 -37.83 -7.30 -1.83
N ASN A 318 -37.89 -6.03 -2.23
CA ASN A 318 -38.49 -4.99 -1.42
C ASN A 318 -40.00 -5.26 -1.24
N ILE A 319 -40.50 -5.02 -0.07
CA ILE A 319 -41.92 -5.23 0.28
C ILE A 319 -42.52 -3.93 0.81
N ASN A 320 -43.87 -3.85 0.76
CA ASN A 320 -44.61 -2.63 1.07
C ASN A 320 -44.23 -1.43 0.19
N VAL A 321 -43.87 -1.72 -1.06
CA VAL A 321 -43.51 -0.73 -2.08
C VAL A 321 -44.58 -0.73 -3.19
N PRO A 322 -44.66 0.30 -4.02
CA PRO A 322 -45.54 0.30 -5.21
C PRO A 322 -45.30 -0.90 -6.13
N ALA A 323 -46.33 -1.33 -6.83
CA ALA A 323 -46.23 -2.44 -7.79
C ALA A 323 -45.12 -2.16 -8.82
N GLY A 324 -44.17 -3.09 -8.98
CA GLY A 324 -43.03 -2.95 -9.88
C GLY A 324 -41.75 -2.43 -9.22
N ASP A 325 -41.81 -1.98 -7.96
CA ASP A 325 -40.65 -1.41 -7.24
C ASP A 325 -39.96 -2.41 -6.31
N GLN A 326 -40.25 -3.72 -6.43
CA GLN A 326 -39.62 -4.76 -5.63
C GLN A 326 -38.12 -4.85 -5.84
N ASN A 327 -37.62 -4.42 -7.01
CA ASN A 327 -36.20 -4.35 -7.36
C ASN A 327 -35.86 -2.94 -7.78
N ARG A 328 -34.85 -2.33 -7.18
CA ARG A 328 -34.40 -0.97 -7.50
C ARG A 328 -32.89 -0.97 -7.75
N TYR A 329 -32.49 -0.14 -8.67
CA TYR A 329 -31.09 0.09 -9.01
C TYR A 329 -30.80 1.57 -9.09
N TYR A 330 -29.65 1.98 -8.56
CA TYR A 330 -29.12 3.31 -8.73
C TYR A 330 -27.60 3.25 -8.96
N GLY A 331 -27.15 3.76 -10.11
CA GLY A 331 -25.73 3.88 -10.44
C GLY A 331 -25.27 5.33 -10.34
N SER A 332 -24.10 5.55 -9.74
CA SER A 332 -23.50 6.87 -9.70
C SER A 332 -22.82 7.23 -11.02
N PRO A 333 -22.68 8.52 -11.35
CA PRO A 333 -21.68 8.95 -12.32
C PRO A 333 -20.27 8.65 -11.80
N ILE A 334 -19.27 8.78 -12.68
CA ILE A 334 -17.87 8.76 -12.26
C ILE A 334 -17.56 10.04 -11.50
N PHE A 335 -17.17 9.92 -10.25
CA PHE A 335 -16.67 11.03 -9.45
C PHE A 335 -15.17 11.16 -9.66
N VAL A 336 -14.73 12.31 -10.14
CA VAL A 336 -13.31 12.67 -10.26
C VAL A 336 -12.99 13.64 -9.14
N PHE A 337 -12.18 13.18 -8.19
CA PHE A 337 -11.78 14.02 -7.05
C PHE A 337 -10.65 14.98 -7.43
N PRO A 338 -10.58 16.15 -6.78
CA PRO A 338 -9.46 17.06 -6.96
C PRO A 338 -8.13 16.41 -6.58
N THR A 339 -7.09 16.66 -7.39
CA THR A 339 -5.72 16.20 -7.10
C THR A 339 -5.30 16.59 -5.69
N TYR A 340 -4.78 15.62 -4.95
CA TYR A 340 -4.27 15.82 -3.60
C TYR A 340 -2.80 15.40 -3.48
N ARG A 341 -2.17 15.82 -2.40
CA ARG A 341 -0.77 15.52 -2.12
C ARG A 341 -0.64 14.65 -0.88
N LEU A 342 0.15 13.59 -0.99
CA LEU A 342 0.49 12.71 0.12
C LEU A 342 2.01 12.74 0.34
N ARG A 343 2.43 12.92 1.60
CA ARG A 343 3.81 12.77 2.06
C ARG A 343 3.93 11.49 2.89
N THR A 344 4.78 10.55 2.45
CA THR A 344 5.12 9.34 3.22
C THR A 344 6.18 9.64 4.28
N PRO A 345 6.45 8.72 5.24
CA PRO A 345 7.53 8.90 6.19
C PRO A 345 8.91 8.81 5.53
N SER A 346 9.88 9.51 6.09
CA SER A 346 11.30 9.27 5.79
C SER A 346 11.79 8.01 6.51
N LYS A 347 12.93 7.46 6.01
CA LYS A 347 13.56 6.27 6.56
C LYS A 347 15.02 6.53 6.88
N ILE A 348 15.49 5.96 8.00
CA ILE A 348 16.91 5.94 8.37
C ILE A 348 17.31 4.48 8.58
N THR A 349 18.35 4.03 7.89
CA THR A 349 18.83 2.65 7.98
C THR A 349 20.28 2.64 8.45
N GLY A 350 20.56 1.85 9.50
CA GLY A 350 21.90 1.46 9.93
C GLY A 350 22.16 0.01 9.56
N SER A 351 23.36 -0.30 9.06
CA SER A 351 23.69 -1.62 8.52
C SER A 351 25.08 -2.07 8.92
N ALA A 352 25.24 -3.39 9.09
CA ALA A 352 26.54 -4.02 9.28
C ALA A 352 26.63 -5.31 8.47
N THR A 353 27.77 -5.52 7.80
CA THR A 353 28.03 -6.74 7.03
C THR A 353 29.39 -7.31 7.42
N TYR A 354 29.44 -8.61 7.73
CA TYR A 354 30.68 -9.34 7.98
C TYR A 354 30.91 -10.36 6.86
N ILE A 355 32.14 -10.33 6.28
CA ILE A 355 32.56 -11.16 5.14
C ILE A 355 33.54 -12.20 5.62
N PHE A 356 33.27 -13.51 5.37
CA PHE A 356 34.10 -14.64 5.78
C PHE A 356 34.96 -15.12 4.61
N ASN A 357 36.23 -14.92 4.65
CA ASN A 357 37.23 -15.52 3.74
C ASN A 357 36.83 -15.40 2.23
N LYS A 358 36.15 -14.35 1.82
CA LYS A 358 35.60 -14.14 0.45
C LYS A 358 34.61 -15.22 -0.01
N LYS A 359 34.20 -16.15 0.86
CA LYS A 359 33.29 -17.25 0.53
C LYS A 359 31.86 -17.02 1.03
N GLY A 360 31.69 -16.21 2.03
CA GLY A 360 30.38 -15.97 2.61
C GLY A 360 30.28 -14.61 3.27
N LEU A 361 29.07 -14.21 3.59
CA LEU A 361 28.78 -13.00 4.33
C LEU A 361 27.49 -13.17 5.16
N ILE A 362 27.41 -12.39 6.23
CA ILE A 362 26.18 -12.13 6.97
C ILE A 362 25.98 -10.63 7.05
N SER A 363 24.75 -10.18 6.84
CA SER A 363 24.36 -8.77 6.91
C SER A 363 23.15 -8.59 7.81
N ILE A 364 23.12 -7.46 8.50
CA ILE A 364 22.01 -7.01 9.33
C ILE A 364 21.73 -5.55 9.00
N ASP A 365 20.46 -5.21 8.78
CA ASP A 365 19.97 -3.85 8.58
C ASP A 365 18.88 -3.56 9.62
N LEU A 366 18.94 -2.39 10.24
CA LEU A 366 17.90 -1.85 11.11
C LEU A 366 17.42 -0.53 10.54
N THR A 367 16.14 -0.49 10.15
CA THR A 367 15.50 0.70 9.57
C THR A 367 14.49 1.26 10.55
N ASN A 368 14.51 2.58 10.72
CA ASN A 368 13.50 3.33 11.46
C ASN A 368 12.60 4.08 10.49
N LYS A 369 11.28 3.97 10.69
CA LYS A 369 10.23 4.62 9.90
C LYS A 369 9.23 5.28 10.86
N ASN A 370 9.12 6.59 10.85
CA ASN A 370 8.12 7.26 11.67
C ASN A 370 6.81 7.46 10.88
N TYR A 371 5.90 6.50 10.96
CA TYR A 371 4.64 6.52 10.23
C TYR A 371 3.70 7.66 10.67
N SER A 372 3.84 8.20 11.89
CA SER A 372 3.07 9.37 12.33
C SER A 372 3.39 10.66 11.55
N ASN A 373 4.48 10.65 10.77
CA ASN A 373 4.84 11.74 9.85
C ASN A 373 4.17 11.61 8.47
N THR A 374 3.37 10.57 8.25
CA THR A 374 2.54 10.48 7.04
C THR A 374 1.51 11.60 7.07
N GLU A 375 1.38 12.34 5.97
CA GLU A 375 0.55 13.55 5.97
C GLU A 375 -0.05 13.81 4.59
N TYR A 376 -1.35 13.99 4.54
CA TYR A 376 -2.02 14.62 3.41
C TYR A 376 -1.80 16.13 3.48
N LYS A 377 -1.36 16.73 2.39
CA LYS A 377 -1.15 18.18 2.32
C LYS A 377 -2.44 18.87 1.93
N ASN A 378 -2.84 19.85 2.73
CA ASN A 378 -3.96 20.71 2.39
C ASN A 378 -3.71 21.43 1.08
N THR A 379 -4.76 21.54 0.28
CA THR A 379 -4.80 22.31 -0.97
C THR A 379 -5.91 23.36 -0.85
N ASN A 380 -6.08 24.20 -1.87
CA ASN A 380 -7.20 25.15 -1.92
C ASN A 380 -8.58 24.44 -2.01
N GLN A 381 -8.59 23.16 -2.40
CA GLN A 381 -9.81 22.36 -2.60
C GLN A 381 -10.03 21.33 -1.49
N ASN A 382 -8.96 20.91 -0.77
CA ASN A 382 -9.02 19.84 0.21
C ASN A 382 -8.42 20.30 1.54
N ASN A 383 -9.13 20.01 2.63
CA ASN A 383 -8.67 20.23 4.00
C ASN A 383 -8.54 18.89 4.73
N PHE A 384 -7.32 18.46 4.99
CA PHE A 384 -7.00 17.18 5.62
C PHE A 384 -6.58 17.30 7.09
N ARG A 385 -6.87 18.43 7.77
CA ARG A 385 -6.40 18.68 9.14
C ARG A 385 -6.85 17.59 10.12
N ASP A 386 -8.11 17.18 10.04
CA ASP A 386 -8.67 16.23 11.00
C ASP A 386 -8.17 14.82 10.73
N LEU A 387 -8.10 14.41 9.47
CA LEU A 387 -7.49 13.14 9.06
C LEU A 387 -6.01 13.07 9.44
N ASN A 388 -5.22 14.12 9.22
CA ASN A 388 -3.82 14.17 9.64
C ASN A 388 -3.68 14.09 11.16
N SER A 389 -4.58 14.74 11.91
CA SER A 389 -4.61 14.65 13.36
C SER A 389 -4.95 13.23 13.84
N GLN A 390 -5.86 12.54 13.16
CA GLN A 390 -6.19 11.14 13.41
C GLN A 390 -4.98 10.24 13.13
N MET A 391 -4.35 10.35 11.96
CA MET A 391 -3.14 9.58 11.61
C MET A 391 -2.02 9.76 12.64
N ASN A 392 -1.79 10.98 13.11
CA ASN A 392 -0.78 11.26 14.13
C ASN A 392 -1.11 10.58 15.48
N ARG A 393 -2.40 10.48 15.83
CA ARG A 393 -2.84 9.76 17.05
C ARG A 393 -2.72 8.26 16.92
N GLU A 394 -3.01 7.70 15.75
CA GLU A 394 -3.09 6.25 15.52
C GLU A 394 -1.73 5.63 15.15
N LEU A 395 -0.92 6.33 14.37
CA LEU A 395 0.32 5.83 13.84
C LEU A 395 1.52 6.07 14.78
N LYS A 396 2.54 5.24 14.65
CA LYS A 396 3.74 5.27 15.49
C LYS A 396 5.05 5.29 14.69
N ASN A 397 6.12 5.49 15.41
CA ASN A 397 7.45 5.15 14.95
C ASN A 397 7.61 3.61 14.99
N ALA A 398 8.05 3.01 13.90
CA ALA A 398 8.21 1.57 13.74
C ALA A 398 9.60 1.21 13.27
N TYR A 399 10.07 0.01 13.64
CA TYR A 399 11.35 -0.53 13.25
C TYR A 399 11.18 -1.70 12.30
N GLU A 400 12.11 -1.81 11.36
CA GLU A 400 12.24 -2.96 10.48
C GLU A 400 13.62 -3.56 10.62
N LEU A 401 13.68 -4.87 10.93
CA LEU A 401 14.89 -5.65 11.03
C LEU A 401 14.99 -6.59 9.83
N ARG A 402 16.13 -6.58 9.15
CA ARG A 402 16.48 -7.50 8.07
C ARG A 402 17.79 -8.20 8.41
N ILE A 403 17.83 -9.51 8.22
CA ILE A 403 19.04 -10.33 8.41
C ILE A 403 19.19 -11.21 7.16
N GLY A 404 20.39 -11.26 6.61
CA GLY A 404 20.65 -12.06 5.42
C GLY A 404 22.04 -12.67 5.44
N GLY A 405 22.16 -13.84 4.80
CA GLY A 405 23.43 -14.52 4.62
C GLY A 405 23.59 -15.11 3.23
N GLU A 406 24.81 -15.12 2.72
CA GLU A 406 25.21 -15.73 1.45
C GLU A 406 26.45 -16.59 1.68
N TYR A 407 26.46 -17.79 1.11
CA TYR A 407 27.64 -18.66 1.09
C TYR A 407 27.89 -19.19 -0.31
N LYS A 408 29.14 -19.09 -0.80
CA LYS A 408 29.57 -19.48 -2.13
C LYS A 408 30.32 -20.81 -2.12
N ILE A 409 29.90 -21.73 -2.97
CA ILE A 409 30.51 -23.04 -3.18
C ILE A 409 30.81 -23.16 -4.68
N LYS A 410 32.05 -22.90 -5.09
CA LYS A 410 32.45 -22.81 -6.50
C LYS A 410 31.54 -21.82 -7.25
N GLN A 411 30.78 -22.25 -8.25
CA GLN A 411 29.84 -21.43 -9.05
C GLN A 411 28.50 -21.22 -8.35
N TRP A 412 28.17 -21.99 -7.31
CA TRP A 412 26.91 -21.90 -6.59
C TRP A 412 26.95 -20.86 -5.48
N SER A 413 25.85 -20.20 -5.27
CA SER A 413 25.58 -19.35 -4.11
C SER A 413 24.31 -19.82 -3.41
N ILE A 414 24.38 -20.05 -2.11
CA ILE A 414 23.23 -20.43 -1.27
C ILE A 414 22.95 -19.24 -0.36
N ARG A 415 21.69 -18.88 -0.18
CA ARG A 415 21.26 -17.70 0.59
C ARG A 415 20.07 -18.01 1.47
N GLY A 416 20.02 -17.28 2.59
CA GLY A 416 18.87 -17.25 3.47
C GLY A 416 18.67 -15.87 4.06
N GLY A 417 17.43 -15.54 4.40
CA GLY A 417 17.09 -14.24 4.93
C GLY A 417 15.88 -14.25 5.84
N TYR A 418 15.83 -13.26 6.72
CA TYR A 418 14.73 -12.98 7.63
C TYR A 418 14.40 -11.49 7.59
N ARG A 419 13.10 -11.18 7.67
CA ARG A 419 12.57 -9.82 7.77
C ARG A 419 11.49 -9.76 8.83
N PHE A 420 11.58 -8.75 9.67
CA PHE A 420 10.55 -8.39 10.63
C PHE A 420 10.29 -6.88 10.52
N GLU A 421 9.01 -6.49 10.49
CA GLU A 421 8.61 -5.08 10.48
C GLU A 421 7.46 -4.91 11.46
N GLU A 422 7.62 -3.98 12.40
CA GLU A 422 6.58 -3.62 13.34
C GLU A 422 5.36 -3.02 12.64
N SER A 423 4.21 -3.18 13.26
CA SER A 423 2.98 -2.49 12.87
C SER A 423 3.19 -0.98 12.79
N PRO A 424 2.66 -0.29 11.75
CA PRO A 424 2.65 1.17 11.69
C PRO A 424 1.70 1.81 12.73
N TYR A 425 0.77 1.04 13.31
CA TYR A 425 -0.20 1.51 14.29
C TYR A 425 0.28 1.35 15.73
N LYS A 426 -0.13 2.26 16.60
CA LYS A 426 0.12 2.16 18.06
C LYS A 426 -0.61 0.96 18.66
N ILE A 427 -1.78 0.63 18.12
CA ILE A 427 -2.57 -0.56 18.47
C ILE A 427 -2.64 -1.42 17.23
N ASP A 428 -2.16 -2.66 17.30
CA ASP A 428 -2.03 -3.60 16.17
C ASP A 428 -3.38 -4.11 15.63
N TYR A 429 -4.45 -3.34 15.86
CA TYR A 429 -5.79 -3.71 15.46
C TYR A 429 -5.98 -3.64 13.95
N ALA A 430 -5.58 -2.53 13.31
CA ALA A 430 -5.81 -2.33 11.88
C ALA A 430 -4.83 -3.14 11.02
N ILE A 431 -3.53 -2.98 11.25
CA ILE A 431 -2.45 -3.71 10.56
C ILE A 431 -1.46 -4.18 11.61
N GLY A 432 -1.18 -5.48 11.66
CA GLY A 432 -0.20 -6.08 12.57
C GLY A 432 1.23 -6.09 12.03
N ASP A 433 2.13 -6.72 12.78
CA ASP A 433 3.52 -6.92 12.39
C ASP A 433 3.66 -7.80 11.15
N LEU A 434 4.72 -7.58 10.38
CA LEU A 434 5.12 -8.44 9.28
C LEU A 434 6.29 -9.32 9.69
N THR A 435 6.18 -10.61 9.40
CA THR A 435 7.27 -11.57 9.51
C THR A 435 7.50 -12.23 8.16
N GLY A 436 8.77 -12.32 7.74
CA GLY A 436 9.14 -12.91 6.47
C GLY A 436 10.41 -13.76 6.53
N TYR A 437 10.44 -14.81 5.73
CA TYR A 437 11.58 -15.71 5.53
C TYR A 437 11.87 -15.84 4.04
N ALA A 438 13.13 -15.99 3.69
CA ALA A 438 13.53 -16.17 2.32
C ALA A 438 14.69 -17.13 2.19
N ALA A 439 14.75 -17.82 1.04
CA ALA A 439 15.87 -18.66 0.65
C ALA A 439 16.11 -18.50 -0.86
N GLY A 440 17.34 -18.77 -1.31
CA GLY A 440 17.63 -18.70 -2.73
C GLY A 440 18.92 -19.36 -3.12
N LEU A 441 19.01 -19.62 -4.44
CA LEU A 441 20.14 -20.22 -5.09
C LEU A 441 20.57 -19.33 -6.26
N GLY A 442 21.88 -19.25 -6.49
CA GLY A 442 22.45 -18.59 -7.66
C GLY A 442 23.50 -19.46 -8.30
N TYR A 443 23.59 -19.41 -9.63
CA TYR A 443 24.64 -20.06 -10.41
C TYR A 443 25.33 -19.06 -11.30
N ASN A 444 26.66 -19.03 -11.20
CA ASN A 444 27.53 -18.15 -12.00
C ASN A 444 28.14 -18.93 -13.16
N PHE A 445 27.81 -18.51 -14.39
CA PHE A 445 28.32 -19.06 -15.63
C PHE A 445 29.60 -18.34 -16.13
N GLY A 446 30.13 -17.39 -15.35
CA GLY A 446 31.25 -16.51 -15.70
C GLY A 446 30.76 -15.08 -15.88
N GLU A 447 30.46 -14.66 -17.08
CA GLU A 447 29.92 -13.31 -17.37
C GLU A 447 28.42 -13.20 -17.01
N ASN A 448 27.71 -14.32 -17.07
CA ASN A 448 26.28 -14.41 -16.82
C ASN A 448 26.00 -15.08 -15.48
N ARG A 449 24.86 -14.73 -14.89
CA ARG A 449 24.39 -15.32 -13.64
C ARG A 449 22.87 -15.49 -13.65
N LEU A 450 22.42 -16.60 -13.11
CA LEU A 450 21.01 -16.89 -12.85
C LEU A 450 20.79 -17.05 -11.36
N ASP A 451 19.84 -16.32 -10.81
CA ASP A 451 19.42 -16.40 -9.41
C ASP A 451 17.94 -16.72 -9.30
N VAL A 452 17.60 -17.58 -8.35
CA VAL A 452 16.22 -17.92 -8.00
C VAL A 452 16.02 -17.72 -6.50
N SER A 453 14.92 -17.12 -6.11
CA SER A 453 14.54 -16.97 -4.71
C SER A 453 13.10 -17.39 -4.46
N TYR A 454 12.86 -17.93 -3.28
CA TYR A 454 11.56 -18.10 -2.68
C TYR A 454 11.47 -17.23 -1.44
N SER A 455 10.38 -16.48 -1.29
CA SER A 455 10.11 -15.70 -0.08
C SER A 455 8.69 -15.94 0.41
N ASN A 456 8.55 -16.15 1.70
CA ASN A 456 7.28 -16.21 2.42
C ASN A 456 7.20 -15.04 3.39
N SER A 457 6.08 -14.35 3.41
CA SER A 457 5.79 -13.34 4.44
C SER A 457 4.33 -13.39 4.86
N HIS A 458 4.05 -12.97 6.06
CA HIS A 458 2.69 -12.87 6.55
C HIS A 458 2.48 -11.66 7.43
N ARG A 459 1.26 -11.12 7.37
CA ARG A 459 0.76 -10.01 8.18
C ARG A 459 -0.72 -10.21 8.45
N ASN A 460 -1.16 -9.90 9.66
CA ASN A 460 -2.58 -9.84 9.98
C ASN A 460 -3.09 -8.42 9.81
N TYR A 461 -4.34 -8.28 9.40
CA TYR A 461 -5.05 -7.00 9.39
C TYR A 461 -6.55 -7.21 9.60
N ASN A 462 -7.23 -6.17 10.04
CA ASN A 462 -8.68 -6.15 10.14
C ASN A 462 -9.23 -5.33 8.99
N GLN A 463 -10.03 -5.99 8.14
CA GLN A 463 -10.68 -5.39 7.00
C GLN A 463 -12.05 -4.88 7.39
N SER A 464 -12.25 -3.57 7.31
CA SER A 464 -13.60 -3.01 7.32
C SER A 464 -14.28 -3.31 5.98
N LEU A 465 -15.55 -3.71 6.02
CA LEU A 465 -16.31 -4.01 4.82
C LEU A 465 -16.82 -2.73 4.18
N ILE A 466 -17.02 -1.69 4.99
CA ILE A 466 -17.44 -0.34 4.59
C ILE A 466 -16.76 0.69 5.50
N SER A 467 -16.72 1.95 5.08
CA SER A 467 -15.93 3.01 5.75
C SER A 467 -16.54 3.55 7.04
N SER A 468 -17.87 3.60 7.15
CA SER A 468 -18.59 4.12 8.30
C SER A 468 -19.89 3.36 8.55
N GLY A 469 -20.58 3.64 9.66
CA GLY A 469 -21.89 3.06 10.02
C GLY A 469 -21.88 1.59 10.41
N MET A 470 -20.89 0.81 9.96
CA MET A 470 -20.72 -0.60 10.29
C MET A 470 -19.27 -0.83 10.71
N ASN A 471 -19.05 -0.80 12.02
CA ASN A 471 -17.69 -0.88 12.60
C ASN A 471 -17.13 -2.31 12.69
N ASP A 472 -17.91 -3.30 12.24
CA ASP A 472 -17.50 -4.69 12.25
C ASP A 472 -16.43 -4.95 11.19
N THR A 473 -15.41 -5.74 11.57
CA THR A 473 -14.29 -6.02 10.69
C THR A 473 -14.07 -7.50 10.48
N ALA A 474 -13.63 -7.90 9.29
CA ALA A 474 -13.13 -9.23 9.02
C ALA A 474 -11.64 -9.32 9.40
N ARG A 475 -11.32 -10.20 10.37
CA ARG A 475 -9.94 -10.49 10.71
C ARG A 475 -9.28 -11.32 9.62
N THR A 476 -8.28 -10.75 8.96
CA THR A 476 -7.65 -11.37 7.80
C THR A 476 -6.16 -11.63 8.06
N LYS A 477 -5.70 -12.83 7.74
CA LYS A 477 -4.29 -13.18 7.64
C LYS A 477 -3.89 -13.23 6.18
N ASN A 478 -3.06 -12.27 5.76
CA ASN A 478 -2.44 -12.24 4.44
C ASN A 478 -1.13 -13.01 4.47
N ILE A 479 -0.95 -13.94 3.55
CA ILE A 479 0.26 -14.76 3.38
C ILE A 479 0.71 -14.61 1.94
N GLN A 480 1.93 -14.15 1.74
CA GLN A 480 2.56 -14.02 0.43
C GLN A 480 3.62 -15.10 0.24
N ASN A 481 3.59 -15.80 -0.87
CA ASN A 481 4.56 -16.83 -1.27
C ASN A 481 5.06 -16.49 -2.67
N ASN A 482 6.22 -15.86 -2.78
CA ASN A 482 6.70 -15.30 -4.02
C ASN A 482 7.93 -16.06 -4.52
N ILE A 483 7.99 -16.29 -5.83
CA ILE A 483 9.16 -16.85 -6.52
C ILE A 483 9.71 -15.78 -7.45
N THR A 484 10.98 -15.46 -7.31
CA THR A 484 11.66 -14.48 -8.18
C THR A 484 12.80 -15.15 -8.92
N VAL A 485 12.90 -14.85 -10.21
CA VAL A 485 14.01 -15.26 -11.08
C VAL A 485 14.70 -13.99 -11.59
N THR A 486 16.02 -13.95 -11.48
CA THR A 486 16.85 -12.85 -11.98
C THR A 486 17.93 -13.39 -12.91
N TYR A 487 18.01 -12.80 -14.10
CA TYR A 487 19.14 -12.98 -15.00
C TYR A 487 20.01 -11.71 -14.99
N SER A 488 21.33 -11.92 -14.91
CA SER A 488 22.29 -10.84 -14.82
C SER A 488 23.47 -11.08 -15.75
N ILE A 489 24.04 -9.99 -16.28
CA ILE A 489 25.23 -9.99 -17.16
C ILE A 489 26.25 -8.97 -16.68
N ASN A 490 27.55 -9.32 -16.78
CA ASN A 490 28.67 -8.39 -16.69
C ASN A 490 29.19 -8.12 -18.10
N PHE A 491 29.57 -6.87 -18.39
CA PHE A 491 30.07 -6.48 -19.70
C PHE A 491 31.10 -5.35 -19.63
#